data_67ab420f6e101d8549fc5393b18fb9a6
#
_entry.id   67ab420f6e101d8549fc5393b18fb9a6
#
_cell.length_a   1.000
_cell.length_b   1.000
_cell.length_c   1.000
_cell.angle_alpha   90.00
_cell.angle_beta   90.00
_cell.angle_gamma   90.00
#
_symmetry.space_group_name_H-M   'P 1'
#
loop_
_entity.id
_entity.type
_entity.pdbx_description
1 polymer ?
#
loop_
_entity_poly.entity_id
_entity_poly.type
_entity_poly.pdbx_seq_one_letter_code
_entity_poly.pdbx_strand_id
1 'polypeptide(L)'
;MKRLFAQHPRVAQRFVPSLLVAALAFACRPPYANSAAPKAEPAPAQAIQPAATSEPVPPSLGSARAEKRTSDGEPEDPTVWQVLVAADDPVRGPAHAPVTIVMWSDYQCPYCKLVESTLQEVRKAYGDQVRLVWKDNPLPFHERALPAALLARIAYALRGNETFWQVHDALFEVQPELDDETLQNIAQKFGVPPAELEKGKLRRQALAKIDDSGDMAASFEARGTPHFFINGVRLSGAQPFEVFKQRIDAELEKARALSARGVDAAHTYEELMKTATPAPPPETKQVPPADASSPSRGNARARVTIQTFSDFQCPFCQRVNPTLQALEKEFGAELRIVFRHSPLPFHRLAPLAAEASQEAFAQKGNAGFWAYHDKLFEAQAQPDGLARENLEAIARSVGLDLARFKAALDSHRHAAKIQADLDVAAAAGISGTPGFVINGYFVGGAQPVPVFRRVIRRALAEARNAPAGASKAP
;
A
#
# COMPACT_ATOMS: atom_id res chain seq x y z
N MET A 1 69.18 11.50 -13.16
CA MET A 1 69.83 12.60 -12.43
C MET A 1 68.91 13.09 -11.33
N LYS A 2 69.51 13.15 -10.11
CA LYS A 2 69.13 13.87 -8.89
C LYS A 2 67.73 13.55 -8.27
N ARG A 3 67.76 12.74 -7.30
CA ARG A 3 67.32 12.77 -5.88
C ARG A 3 66.98 14.16 -5.34
N LEU A 4 65.89 14.27 -4.58
CA LEU A 4 65.92 14.97 -3.29
C LEU A 4 64.80 14.49 -2.36
N PHE A 5 65.21 14.23 -1.14
CA PHE A 5 64.51 13.89 0.11
C PHE A 5 63.85 15.12 0.72
N ALA A 6 62.78 14.91 1.49
CA ALA A 6 62.47 15.64 2.73
C ALA A 6 61.18 15.07 3.32
N GLN A 7 61.19 14.36 4.41
CA GLN A 7 61.17 14.76 5.83
C GLN A 7 59.74 14.92 6.37
N HIS A 8 59.37 13.96 7.23
CA HIS A 8 58.25 14.05 8.16
C HIS A 8 58.54 14.99 9.33
N PRO A 9 57.52 15.59 9.99
CA PRO A 9 57.61 15.88 11.39
C PRO A 9 56.62 15.01 12.22
N ARG A 10 57.16 14.50 13.30
CA ARG A 10 56.51 13.85 14.42
C ARG A 10 55.66 14.88 15.18
N VAL A 11 54.46 14.51 15.57
CA VAL A 11 53.67 15.26 16.56
C VAL A 11 53.49 14.39 17.79
N ALA A 12 53.79 15.00 18.92
CA ALA A 12 53.94 14.43 20.24
C ALA A 12 52.59 14.05 20.88
N GLN A 13 52.58 12.90 21.55
CA GLN A 13 51.60 12.50 22.54
C GLN A 13 51.66 13.41 23.75
N ARG A 14 50.53 13.99 24.14
CA ARG A 14 50.32 14.60 25.47
C ARG A 14 49.39 13.70 26.29
N PHE A 15 49.99 13.13 27.34
CA PHE A 15 49.31 12.51 28.49
C PHE A 15 48.55 13.56 29.28
N VAL A 16 47.35 13.25 29.73
CA VAL A 16 46.62 13.96 30.80
C VAL A 16 46.11 12.91 31.80
N PRO A 17 46.34 13.12 33.10
CA PRO A 17 46.15 12.09 34.11
C PRO A 17 44.68 11.98 34.62
N SER A 18 44.39 10.76 35.06
CA SER A 18 43.19 10.35 35.75
C SER A 18 43.00 11.07 37.09
N LEU A 19 41.84 11.60 37.33
CA LEU A 19 41.37 12.00 38.65
C LEU A 19 40.28 11.04 39.13
N LEU A 20 40.60 10.30 40.19
CA LEU A 20 39.72 9.51 41.02
C LEU A 20 38.80 10.48 41.80
N VAL A 21 37.50 10.28 41.77
CA VAL A 21 36.60 10.85 42.79
C VAL A 21 35.77 9.71 43.39
N ALA A 22 35.88 9.66 44.70
CA ALA A 22 35.36 8.65 45.58
C ALA A 22 33.81 8.69 45.74
N ALA A 23 33.28 7.50 45.99
CA ALA A 23 31.91 7.25 46.37
C ALA A 23 31.55 7.83 47.72
N LEU A 24 30.37 8.43 47.86
CA LEU A 24 29.67 8.61 49.11
C LEU A 24 28.23 8.13 48.94
N ALA A 25 27.95 7.00 49.57
CA ALA A 25 26.62 6.44 49.73
C ALA A 25 25.88 7.25 50.82
N PHE A 26 24.68 7.71 50.50
CA PHE A 26 23.69 8.07 51.50
C PHE A 26 22.42 7.27 51.29
N ALA A 27 22.18 6.38 52.25
CA ALA A 27 20.94 5.64 52.45
C ALA A 27 19.91 6.54 53.13
N CYS A 28 18.75 6.65 52.54
CA CYS A 28 17.52 7.04 53.25
C CYS A 28 16.35 6.24 52.71
N ARG A 29 15.92 5.23 53.46
CA ARG A 29 14.57 4.67 53.40
C ARG A 29 13.66 5.43 54.35
N PRO A 30 12.38 5.64 54.00
CA PRO A 30 11.31 5.58 54.97
C PRO A 30 10.32 4.43 54.67
N PRO A 31 9.61 3.97 55.69
CA PRO A 31 8.75 2.80 55.62
C PRO A 31 7.32 3.21 55.26
N TYR A 32 6.65 2.44 54.41
CA TYR A 32 5.19 2.40 54.40
C TYR A 32 4.69 0.99 54.45
N ALA A 33 3.78 0.81 55.39
CA ALA A 33 3.19 -0.43 55.82
C ALA A 33 2.27 -1.08 54.80
N ASN A 34 2.26 -2.40 54.84
CA ASN A 34 1.25 -3.26 54.25
C ASN A 34 -0.16 -2.90 54.69
N SER A 35 -1.05 -2.65 53.74
CA SER A 35 -2.49 -2.75 53.95
C SER A 35 -3.02 -3.69 52.88
N ALA A 36 -3.38 -4.88 53.26
CA ALA A 36 -4.04 -5.90 52.45
C ALA A 36 -5.48 -5.46 52.16
N ALA A 37 -5.81 -5.34 50.89
CA ALA A 37 -7.19 -5.23 50.41
C ALA A 37 -7.82 -6.62 50.25
N PRO A 38 -9.11 -6.83 50.55
CA PRO A 38 -9.75 -8.11 50.53
C PRO A 38 -10.04 -8.58 49.11
N LYS A 39 -9.88 -9.90 48.89
CA LYS A 39 -10.25 -10.59 47.68
C LYS A 39 -11.76 -10.53 47.47
N ALA A 40 -12.21 -9.97 46.33
CA ALA A 40 -13.58 -10.07 45.89
C ALA A 40 -13.76 -11.43 45.16
N GLU A 41 -14.76 -12.18 45.57
CA GLU A 41 -15.25 -13.39 44.87
C GLU A 41 -15.93 -13.02 43.54
N PRO A 42 -15.80 -13.82 42.49
CA PRO A 42 -16.50 -13.58 41.24
C PRO A 42 -17.98 -13.95 41.36
N ALA A 43 -18.85 -12.99 40.98
CA ALA A 43 -20.28 -13.19 40.85
C ALA A 43 -20.61 -14.14 39.66
N PRO A 44 -21.68 -14.95 39.72
CA PRO A 44 -22.02 -15.92 38.68
C PRO A 44 -22.51 -15.21 37.41
N ALA A 45 -22.06 -15.72 36.24
CA ALA A 45 -22.46 -15.27 34.94
C ALA A 45 -23.97 -15.52 34.71
N GLN A 46 -24.72 -14.45 34.49
CA GLN A 46 -26.09 -14.53 33.97
C GLN A 46 -26.04 -14.71 32.44
N ALA A 47 -26.71 -15.77 31.98
CA ALA A 47 -26.92 -16.05 30.58
C ALA A 47 -27.82 -15.00 29.95
N ILE A 48 -27.31 -14.30 28.92
CA ILE A 48 -28.09 -13.39 28.09
C ILE A 48 -28.85 -14.23 27.05
N GLN A 49 -30.16 -14.28 27.15
CA GLN A 49 -31.05 -14.83 26.12
C GLN A 49 -31.17 -13.82 24.95
N PRO A 50 -31.19 -14.27 23.69
CA PRO A 50 -31.41 -13.39 22.56
C PRO A 50 -32.88 -13.03 22.43
N ALA A 51 -33.18 -11.73 22.39
CA ALA A 51 -34.50 -11.22 22.06
C ALA A 51 -34.74 -11.34 20.54
N ALA A 52 -35.74 -12.14 20.19
CA ALA A 52 -36.30 -12.21 18.85
C ALA A 52 -37.36 -11.15 18.67
N THR A 53 -37.21 -10.22 17.70
CA THR A 53 -38.33 -9.61 16.98
C THR A 53 -37.84 -9.23 15.59
N SER A 54 -38.30 -10.00 14.62
CA SER A 54 -38.17 -9.73 13.18
C SER A 54 -39.39 -9.00 12.68
N GLU A 55 -39.22 -7.80 12.11
CA GLU A 55 -40.21 -7.24 11.19
C GLU A 55 -39.78 -7.52 9.74
N PRO A 56 -40.72 -7.83 8.82
CA PRO A 56 -40.38 -8.24 7.46
C PRO A 56 -40.16 -7.05 6.54
N VAL A 57 -38.99 -7.06 5.84
CA VAL A 57 -38.68 -6.17 4.71
C VAL A 57 -39.41 -6.71 3.45
N PRO A 58 -40.07 -5.88 2.63
CA PRO A 58 -40.77 -6.34 1.42
C PRO A 58 -39.77 -6.73 0.32
N PRO A 59 -40.11 -7.72 -0.54
CA PRO A 59 -39.19 -8.19 -1.58
C PRO A 59 -39.19 -7.25 -2.79
N SER A 60 -38.03 -6.77 -3.19
CA SER A 60 -37.86 -6.16 -4.50
C SER A 60 -37.63 -7.27 -5.55
N LEU A 61 -38.53 -7.36 -6.50
CA LEU A 61 -38.46 -8.23 -7.67
C LEU A 61 -37.34 -7.76 -8.61
N GLY A 62 -36.22 -8.51 -8.61
CA GLY A 62 -35.20 -8.50 -9.65
C GLY A 62 -34.93 -9.94 -10.04
N SER A 63 -35.22 -10.32 -11.29
CA SER A 63 -35.02 -11.65 -11.85
C SER A 63 -33.52 -11.98 -11.87
N ALA A 64 -33.04 -12.68 -10.87
CA ALA A 64 -31.70 -13.21 -10.85
C ALA A 64 -31.64 -14.53 -11.67
N ARG A 65 -30.90 -14.51 -12.74
CA ARG A 65 -30.42 -15.68 -13.45
C ARG A 65 -29.61 -16.52 -12.45
N ALA A 66 -29.94 -17.80 -12.30
CA ALA A 66 -29.22 -18.69 -11.38
C ALA A 66 -27.76 -18.83 -11.83
N GLU A 67 -26.87 -18.11 -11.14
CA GLU A 67 -25.42 -18.24 -11.34
C GLU A 67 -24.91 -19.47 -10.59
N LYS A 68 -24.09 -20.27 -11.27
CA LYS A 68 -23.44 -21.45 -10.72
C LYS A 68 -22.36 -21.00 -9.73
N ARG A 69 -22.49 -21.33 -8.45
CA ARG A 69 -21.52 -20.97 -7.42
C ARG A 69 -20.45 -22.05 -7.27
N THR A 70 -19.21 -21.62 -7.06
CA THR A 70 -18.12 -22.48 -6.59
C THR A 70 -18.36 -22.90 -5.15
N SER A 71 -17.64 -23.92 -4.64
CA SER A 71 -17.79 -24.45 -3.28
C SER A 71 -17.68 -23.40 -2.16
N ASP A 72 -17.09 -22.22 -2.45
CA ASP A 72 -16.86 -21.14 -1.50
C ASP A 72 -17.75 -19.90 -1.75
N GLY A 73 -18.72 -20.00 -2.64
CA GLY A 73 -19.79 -19.01 -2.80
C GLY A 73 -19.47 -17.81 -3.71
N GLU A 74 -18.27 -17.68 -4.27
CA GLU A 74 -17.99 -16.68 -5.30
C GLU A 74 -18.49 -17.14 -6.67
N PRO A 75 -19.08 -16.22 -7.50
CA PRO A 75 -19.49 -16.54 -8.87
C PRO A 75 -18.24 -16.87 -9.71
N GLU A 76 -18.31 -17.92 -10.55
CA GLU A 76 -17.25 -18.20 -11.52
C GLU A 76 -17.08 -17.01 -12.46
N ASP A 77 -15.88 -16.44 -12.52
CA ASP A 77 -15.51 -15.43 -13.51
C ASP A 77 -15.06 -16.17 -14.79
N PRO A 78 -15.90 -16.26 -15.83
CA PRO A 78 -15.56 -16.96 -17.06
C PRO A 78 -14.57 -16.16 -17.92
N THR A 79 -14.20 -14.96 -17.50
CA THR A 79 -13.35 -14.06 -18.26
C THR A 79 -11.94 -14.62 -18.36
N VAL A 80 -11.42 -14.70 -19.57
CA VAL A 80 -10.00 -14.94 -19.81
C VAL A 80 -9.29 -13.59 -19.80
N TRP A 81 -8.50 -13.35 -18.76
CA TRP A 81 -7.78 -12.10 -18.58
C TRP A 81 -6.42 -12.13 -19.28
N GLN A 82 -6.04 -11.01 -19.90
CA GLN A 82 -4.73 -10.83 -20.52
C GLN A 82 -3.65 -10.59 -19.47
N VAL A 83 -3.12 -11.65 -18.89
CA VAL A 83 -2.10 -11.60 -17.84
C VAL A 83 -0.72 -11.74 -18.47
N LEU A 84 0.04 -10.64 -18.51
CA LEU A 84 1.36 -10.64 -19.16
C LEU A 84 2.42 -11.29 -18.26
N VAL A 85 3.22 -12.17 -18.87
CA VAL A 85 4.41 -12.79 -18.28
C VAL A 85 5.64 -12.10 -18.86
N ALA A 86 6.45 -11.49 -18.00
CA ALA A 86 7.68 -10.83 -18.39
C ALA A 86 8.83 -11.85 -18.50
N ALA A 87 9.84 -11.53 -19.30
CA ALA A 87 11.01 -12.40 -19.47
C ALA A 87 11.83 -12.59 -18.19
N ASP A 88 11.69 -11.68 -17.24
CA ASP A 88 12.36 -11.69 -15.93
C ASP A 88 11.41 -12.08 -14.76
N ASP A 89 10.25 -12.67 -15.08
CA ASP A 89 9.44 -13.34 -14.07
C ASP A 89 10.05 -14.70 -13.72
N PRO A 90 10.11 -15.07 -12.43
CA PRO A 90 10.54 -16.42 -12.07
C PRO A 90 9.56 -17.49 -12.55
N VAL A 91 10.09 -18.50 -13.22
CA VAL A 91 9.29 -19.59 -13.79
C VAL A 91 9.77 -20.94 -13.26
N ARG A 92 8.85 -21.80 -12.83
CA ARG A 92 9.10 -23.20 -12.46
C ARG A 92 8.32 -24.12 -13.41
N GLY A 93 9.02 -24.95 -14.15
CA GLY A 93 8.49 -25.80 -15.22
C GLY A 93 9.01 -25.40 -16.58
N PRO A 94 8.69 -26.19 -17.65
CA PRO A 94 9.24 -25.97 -18.97
C PRO A 94 8.60 -24.76 -19.68
N ALA A 95 9.38 -24.07 -20.48
CA ALA A 95 8.91 -22.90 -21.23
C ALA A 95 7.80 -23.25 -22.24
N HIS A 96 7.78 -24.48 -22.73
CA HIS A 96 6.82 -24.99 -23.72
C HIS A 96 5.56 -25.59 -23.06
N ALA A 97 5.36 -25.48 -21.76
CA ALA A 97 4.16 -25.99 -21.11
C ALA A 97 2.90 -25.34 -21.67
N PRO A 98 1.90 -26.16 -22.11
CA PRO A 98 0.66 -25.63 -22.69
C PRO A 98 -0.24 -24.90 -21.67
N VAL A 99 -0.03 -25.15 -20.36
CA VAL A 99 -0.75 -24.44 -19.30
C VAL A 99 0.20 -23.61 -18.47
N THR A 100 -0.07 -22.32 -18.39
CA THR A 100 0.66 -21.37 -17.55
C THR A 100 -0.19 -20.97 -16.37
N ILE A 101 0.31 -21.19 -15.16
CA ILE A 101 -0.28 -20.74 -13.90
C ILE A 101 0.50 -19.51 -13.44
N VAL A 102 -0.10 -18.32 -13.51
CA VAL A 102 0.48 -17.10 -12.94
C VAL A 102 -0.06 -16.94 -11.52
N MET A 103 0.84 -16.87 -10.56
CA MET A 103 0.50 -16.80 -9.13
C MET A 103 0.99 -15.49 -8.51
N TRP A 104 0.10 -14.71 -7.92
CA TRP A 104 0.44 -13.63 -6.98
C TRP A 104 0.47 -14.18 -5.58
N SER A 105 1.60 -13.99 -4.90
CA SER A 105 1.84 -14.60 -3.59
C SER A 105 2.64 -13.68 -2.66
N ASP A 106 2.65 -14.05 -1.38
CA ASP A 106 3.23 -13.30 -0.28
C ASP A 106 3.91 -14.29 0.70
N TYR A 107 5.19 -14.09 0.96
CA TYR A 107 5.98 -15.01 1.80
C TYR A 107 5.54 -15.05 3.27
N GLN A 108 4.82 -14.04 3.76
CA GLN A 108 4.30 -14.02 5.13
C GLN A 108 2.85 -14.55 5.22
N CYS A 109 2.15 -14.67 4.08
CA CYS A 109 0.76 -15.13 4.05
C CYS A 109 0.65 -16.62 4.37
N PRO A 110 -0.11 -17.04 5.41
CA PRO A 110 -0.25 -18.45 5.77
C PRO A 110 -0.95 -19.28 4.70
N TYR A 111 -1.89 -18.68 3.96
CA TYR A 111 -2.57 -19.34 2.85
C TYR A 111 -1.65 -19.56 1.64
N CYS A 112 -0.64 -18.70 1.45
CA CYS A 112 0.38 -18.91 0.43
C CYS A 112 1.27 -20.09 0.77
N LYS A 113 1.66 -20.26 2.04
CA LYS A 113 2.35 -21.48 2.50
C LYS A 113 1.49 -22.73 2.31
N LEU A 114 0.23 -22.64 2.70
CA LEU A 114 -0.70 -23.78 2.61
C LEU A 114 -0.82 -24.31 1.18
N VAL A 115 -0.90 -23.42 0.18
CA VAL A 115 -1.09 -23.83 -1.22
C VAL A 115 0.17 -24.42 -1.85
N GLU A 116 1.36 -24.26 -1.27
CA GLU A 116 2.60 -24.82 -1.82
C GLU A 116 2.55 -26.36 -1.96
N SER A 117 1.94 -27.06 -0.98
CA SER A 117 1.73 -28.51 -1.07
C SER A 117 0.84 -28.89 -2.25
N THR A 118 -0.25 -28.13 -2.47
CA THR A 118 -1.15 -28.33 -3.63
C THR A 118 -0.42 -28.07 -4.94
N LEU A 119 0.41 -27.04 -5.03
CA LEU A 119 1.20 -26.73 -6.22
C LEU A 119 2.26 -27.82 -6.49
N GLN A 120 2.81 -28.44 -5.47
CA GLN A 120 3.69 -29.62 -5.62
C GLN A 120 2.92 -30.82 -6.18
N GLU A 121 1.70 -31.08 -5.71
CA GLU A 121 0.82 -32.14 -6.24
C GLU A 121 0.47 -31.86 -7.72
N VAL A 122 0.11 -30.61 -8.06
CA VAL A 122 -0.16 -30.21 -9.45
C VAL A 122 1.06 -30.49 -10.33
N ARG A 123 2.25 -30.09 -9.92
CA ARG A 123 3.48 -30.33 -10.68
C ARG A 123 3.79 -31.81 -10.84
N LYS A 124 3.53 -32.60 -9.79
CA LYS A 124 3.71 -34.06 -9.84
C LYS A 124 2.72 -34.73 -10.79
N ALA A 125 1.46 -34.26 -10.81
CA ALA A 125 0.40 -34.85 -11.63
C ALA A 125 0.53 -34.49 -13.13
N TYR A 126 0.94 -33.26 -13.44
CA TYR A 126 0.93 -32.73 -14.81
C TYR A 126 2.32 -32.63 -15.45
N GLY A 127 3.40 -32.69 -14.68
CA GLY A 127 4.77 -32.66 -15.21
C GLY A 127 5.02 -31.50 -16.16
N ASP A 128 5.44 -31.82 -17.39
CA ASP A 128 5.79 -30.84 -18.41
C ASP A 128 4.60 -30.12 -19.04
N GLN A 129 3.38 -30.45 -18.68
CA GLN A 129 2.19 -29.80 -19.20
C GLN A 129 1.88 -28.46 -18.48
N VAL A 130 2.52 -28.20 -17.34
CA VAL A 130 2.26 -27.02 -16.51
C VAL A 130 3.55 -26.28 -16.17
N ARG A 131 3.53 -24.96 -16.28
CA ARG A 131 4.53 -24.06 -15.69
C ARG A 131 3.90 -23.09 -14.74
N LEU A 132 4.62 -22.79 -13.63
CA LEU A 132 4.23 -21.82 -12.63
C LEU A 132 5.07 -20.55 -12.81
N VAL A 133 4.42 -19.40 -12.85
CA VAL A 133 5.03 -18.07 -12.93
C VAL A 133 4.75 -17.32 -11.62
N TRP A 134 5.80 -16.87 -10.96
CA TRP A 134 5.69 -16.10 -9.73
C TRP A 134 5.51 -14.62 -9.98
N LYS A 135 4.60 -14.02 -9.24
CA LYS A 135 4.39 -12.58 -9.13
C LYS A 135 4.35 -12.20 -7.64
N ASP A 136 5.08 -11.15 -7.27
CA ASP A 136 5.07 -10.66 -5.90
C ASP A 136 3.82 -9.84 -5.60
N ASN A 137 3.21 -10.08 -4.45
CA ASN A 137 2.16 -9.23 -3.91
C ASN A 137 2.25 -9.15 -2.37
N PRO A 138 3.34 -8.56 -1.83
CA PRO A 138 3.48 -8.40 -0.39
C PRO A 138 2.36 -7.51 0.14
N LEU A 139 1.50 -8.08 0.99
CA LEU A 139 0.36 -7.38 1.56
C LEU A 139 0.83 -6.35 2.60
N PRO A 140 0.23 -5.15 2.64
CA PRO A 140 0.75 -4.04 3.45
C PRO A 140 0.67 -4.26 4.97
N PHE A 141 -0.13 -5.21 5.43
CA PHE A 141 -0.24 -5.62 6.83
C PHE A 141 0.69 -6.80 7.19
N HIS A 142 1.45 -7.32 6.23
CA HIS A 142 2.48 -8.31 6.41
C HIS A 142 3.86 -7.64 6.40
N GLU A 143 4.33 -7.22 7.57
CA GLU A 143 5.55 -6.39 7.71
C GLU A 143 6.82 -7.07 7.15
N ARG A 144 6.86 -8.39 7.16
CA ARG A 144 8.01 -9.19 6.70
C ARG A 144 7.91 -9.65 5.24
N ALA A 145 6.77 -9.50 4.61
CA ALA A 145 6.55 -9.92 3.22
C ALA A 145 7.44 -9.17 2.23
N LEU A 146 7.54 -7.85 2.34
CA LEU A 146 8.40 -7.05 1.46
C LEU A 146 9.89 -7.35 1.63
N PRO A 147 10.47 -7.44 2.84
CA PRO A 147 11.85 -7.89 3.02
C PRO A 147 12.14 -9.26 2.40
N ALA A 148 11.25 -10.24 2.58
CA ALA A 148 11.39 -11.58 2.00
C ALA A 148 11.32 -11.56 0.46
N ALA A 149 10.36 -10.83 -0.12
CA ALA A 149 10.26 -10.66 -1.57
C ALA A 149 11.50 -9.99 -2.17
N LEU A 150 12.04 -8.96 -1.49
CA LEU A 150 13.28 -8.31 -1.89
C LEU A 150 14.46 -9.30 -1.93
N LEU A 151 14.61 -10.13 -0.89
CA LEU A 151 15.66 -11.14 -0.84
C LEU A 151 15.55 -12.09 -2.03
N ALA A 152 14.37 -12.64 -2.31
CA ALA A 152 14.15 -13.55 -3.43
C ALA A 152 14.44 -12.88 -4.79
N ARG A 153 13.97 -11.66 -5.01
CA ARG A 153 14.20 -10.90 -6.25
C ARG A 153 15.67 -10.50 -6.45
N ILE A 154 16.38 -10.15 -5.39
CA ILE A 154 17.82 -9.86 -5.46
C ILE A 154 18.60 -11.14 -5.76
N ALA A 155 18.23 -12.27 -5.16
CA ALA A 155 18.82 -13.57 -5.48
C ALA A 155 18.60 -13.94 -6.96
N TYR A 156 17.39 -13.72 -7.49
CA TYR A 156 17.10 -13.86 -8.93
C TYR A 156 18.05 -13.00 -9.78
N ALA A 157 18.17 -11.72 -9.46
CA ALA A 157 18.99 -10.79 -10.23
C ALA A 157 20.49 -11.13 -10.22
N LEU A 158 20.97 -11.74 -9.13
CA LEU A 158 22.36 -12.15 -8.99
C LEU A 158 22.68 -13.48 -9.66
N ARG A 159 21.77 -14.45 -9.60
CA ARG A 159 22.07 -15.87 -9.90
C ARG A 159 21.00 -16.56 -10.74
N GLY A 160 19.96 -15.85 -11.15
CA GLY A 160 18.93 -16.36 -12.05
C GLY A 160 17.83 -17.19 -11.38
N ASN A 161 17.04 -17.81 -12.23
CA ASN A 161 15.77 -18.45 -11.90
C ASN A 161 15.89 -19.58 -10.87
N GLU A 162 16.90 -20.45 -11.01
CA GLU A 162 17.09 -21.58 -10.08
C GLU A 162 17.29 -21.11 -8.65
N THR A 163 18.17 -20.12 -8.45
CA THR A 163 18.44 -19.58 -7.11
C THR A 163 17.21 -18.86 -6.54
N PHE A 164 16.42 -18.20 -7.37
CA PHE A 164 15.15 -17.64 -6.91
C PHE A 164 14.28 -18.71 -6.24
N TRP A 165 14.08 -19.85 -6.90
CA TRP A 165 13.22 -20.91 -6.38
C TRP A 165 13.82 -21.62 -5.15
N GLN A 166 15.14 -21.71 -5.06
CA GLN A 166 15.79 -22.20 -3.84
C GLN A 166 15.57 -21.26 -2.64
N VAL A 167 15.65 -19.94 -2.85
CA VAL A 167 15.34 -18.92 -1.83
C VAL A 167 13.85 -18.94 -1.50
N HIS A 168 12.98 -19.05 -2.50
CA HIS A 168 11.53 -19.18 -2.35
C HIS A 168 11.16 -20.36 -1.42
N ASP A 169 11.71 -21.54 -1.71
CA ASP A 169 11.43 -22.74 -0.92
C ASP A 169 11.94 -22.56 0.52
N ALA A 170 13.13 -21.97 0.72
CA ALA A 170 13.69 -21.70 2.03
C ALA A 170 12.86 -20.66 2.83
N LEU A 171 12.31 -19.64 2.17
CA LEU A 171 11.46 -18.64 2.83
C LEU A 171 10.13 -19.25 3.32
N PHE A 172 9.50 -20.11 2.52
CA PHE A 172 8.29 -20.81 2.97
C PHE A 172 8.57 -21.89 4.00
N GLU A 173 9.75 -22.52 3.99
CA GLU A 173 10.13 -23.49 5.01
C GLU A 173 10.16 -22.87 6.40
N VAL A 174 10.78 -21.68 6.54
CA VAL A 174 10.92 -20.99 7.83
C VAL A 174 9.69 -20.18 8.26
N GLN A 175 8.65 -20.05 7.42
CA GLN A 175 7.44 -19.35 7.83
C GLN A 175 6.78 -20.07 9.02
N PRO A 176 6.34 -19.36 10.09
CA PRO A 176 6.13 -17.91 10.18
C PRO A 176 7.35 -17.09 10.66
N GLU A 177 8.50 -17.67 10.91
CA GLU A 177 9.67 -17.06 11.53
C GLU A 177 10.52 -16.26 10.52
N LEU A 178 9.92 -15.25 9.89
CA LEU A 178 10.59 -14.38 8.91
C LEU A 178 11.19 -13.12 9.55
N ASP A 179 11.90 -13.26 10.67
CA ASP A 179 12.58 -12.14 11.31
C ASP A 179 13.87 -11.70 10.57
N ASP A 180 14.55 -10.67 11.07
CA ASP A 180 15.74 -10.13 10.41
C ASP A 180 16.90 -11.13 10.42
N GLU A 181 17.08 -11.90 11.50
CA GLU A 181 18.12 -12.90 11.62
C GLU A 181 17.91 -14.04 10.62
N THR A 182 16.69 -14.55 10.53
CA THR A 182 16.31 -15.60 9.59
C THR A 182 16.53 -15.16 8.14
N LEU A 183 16.09 -13.95 7.78
CA LEU A 183 16.33 -13.42 6.43
C LEU A 183 17.81 -13.20 6.12
N GLN A 184 18.63 -12.77 7.10
CA GLN A 184 20.07 -12.65 6.95
C GLN A 184 20.74 -14.00 6.75
N ASN A 185 20.33 -15.03 7.49
CA ASN A 185 20.85 -16.39 7.36
C ASN A 185 20.54 -16.96 5.96
N ILE A 186 19.35 -16.76 5.44
CA ILE A 186 18.98 -17.16 4.07
C ILE A 186 19.82 -16.35 3.06
N ALA A 187 19.96 -15.04 3.25
CA ALA A 187 20.77 -14.19 2.38
C ALA A 187 22.22 -14.67 2.30
N GLN A 188 22.83 -14.99 3.44
CA GLN A 188 24.17 -15.55 3.52
C GLN A 188 24.27 -16.90 2.82
N LYS A 189 23.33 -17.83 3.08
CA LYS A 189 23.27 -19.15 2.45
C LYS A 189 23.28 -19.08 0.93
N PHE A 190 22.55 -18.13 0.36
CA PHE A 190 22.42 -17.96 -1.09
C PHE A 190 23.32 -16.87 -1.68
N GLY A 191 24.25 -16.30 -0.87
CA GLY A 191 25.25 -15.34 -1.30
C GLY A 191 24.67 -14.00 -1.77
N VAL A 192 23.62 -13.51 -1.11
CA VAL A 192 23.07 -12.19 -1.32
C VAL A 192 23.78 -11.20 -0.39
N PRO A 193 24.51 -10.19 -0.95
CA PRO A 193 25.25 -9.25 -0.12
C PRO A 193 24.33 -8.36 0.72
N PRO A 194 24.61 -8.12 2.03
CA PRO A 194 23.83 -7.23 2.89
C PRO A 194 23.66 -5.82 2.31
N ALA A 195 24.70 -5.28 1.68
CA ALA A 195 24.66 -3.95 1.06
C ALA A 195 23.60 -3.84 -0.06
N GLU A 196 23.35 -4.91 -0.81
CA GLU A 196 22.29 -4.93 -1.83
C GLU A 196 20.90 -5.02 -1.22
N LEU A 197 20.74 -5.66 -0.05
CA LEU A 197 19.47 -5.69 0.69
C LEU A 197 19.14 -4.33 1.31
N GLU A 198 20.11 -3.58 1.78
CA GLU A 198 19.89 -2.31 2.45
C GLU A 198 19.68 -1.13 1.49
N LYS A 199 20.61 -0.88 0.58
CA LYS A 199 20.65 0.34 -0.25
C LYS A 199 21.12 0.13 -1.69
N GLY A 200 21.42 -1.10 -2.09
CA GLY A 200 22.04 -1.43 -3.37
C GLY A 200 21.19 -1.08 -4.61
N LYS A 201 21.84 -1.16 -5.77
CA LYS A 201 21.18 -1.01 -7.08
C LYS A 201 20.12 -2.09 -7.29
N LEU A 202 20.46 -3.34 -6.89
CA LEU A 202 19.55 -4.48 -7.06
C LEU A 202 18.30 -4.34 -6.19
N ARG A 203 18.42 -3.78 -4.96
CA ARG A 203 17.25 -3.45 -4.15
C ARG A 203 16.26 -2.53 -4.88
N ARG A 204 16.77 -1.46 -5.51
CA ARG A 204 15.90 -0.52 -6.26
C ARG A 204 15.23 -1.19 -7.46
N GLN A 205 15.95 -2.07 -8.16
CA GLN A 205 15.40 -2.84 -9.27
C GLN A 205 14.37 -3.86 -8.79
N ALA A 206 14.65 -4.59 -7.72
CA ALA A 206 13.72 -5.53 -7.10
C ALA A 206 12.45 -4.84 -6.61
N LEU A 207 12.56 -3.68 -5.93
CA LEU A 207 11.40 -2.88 -5.51
C LEU A 207 10.53 -2.48 -6.70
N ALA A 208 11.13 -2.04 -7.81
CA ALA A 208 10.37 -1.69 -9.01
C ALA A 208 9.59 -2.89 -9.55
N LYS A 209 10.21 -4.09 -9.59
CA LYS A 209 9.55 -5.33 -10.04
C LYS A 209 8.42 -5.78 -9.10
N ILE A 210 8.64 -5.68 -7.79
CA ILE A 210 7.60 -5.99 -6.79
C ILE A 210 6.43 -5.01 -6.93
N ASP A 211 6.72 -3.71 -7.09
CA ASP A 211 5.70 -2.69 -7.32
C ASP A 211 4.93 -2.96 -8.64
N ASP A 212 5.62 -3.21 -9.76
CA ASP A 212 5.00 -3.53 -11.05
C ASP A 212 4.09 -4.78 -10.95
N SER A 213 4.52 -5.78 -10.19
CA SER A 213 3.75 -7.01 -9.95
C SER A 213 2.49 -6.73 -9.12
N GLY A 214 2.61 -5.98 -8.04
CA GLY A 214 1.48 -5.52 -7.22
C GLY A 214 0.51 -4.62 -8.03
N ASP A 215 1.05 -3.85 -8.97
CA ASP A 215 0.29 -3.02 -9.92
C ASP A 215 -0.59 -3.88 -10.81
N MET A 216 -0.01 -4.91 -11.36
CA MET A 216 -0.73 -5.86 -12.19
C MET A 216 -1.80 -6.60 -11.37
N ALA A 217 -1.49 -7.06 -10.14
CA ALA A 217 -2.46 -7.67 -9.24
C ALA A 217 -3.69 -6.77 -9.02
N ALA A 218 -3.44 -5.50 -8.71
CA ALA A 218 -4.53 -4.56 -8.44
C ALA A 218 -5.33 -4.21 -9.70
N SER A 219 -4.72 -4.17 -10.89
CA SER A 219 -5.45 -3.92 -12.14
C SER A 219 -6.43 -5.05 -12.47
N PHE A 220 -6.15 -6.25 -11.98
CA PHE A 220 -7.06 -7.39 -12.05
C PHE A 220 -7.91 -7.56 -10.79
N GLU A 221 -7.90 -6.62 -9.85
CA GLU A 221 -8.60 -6.73 -8.55
C GLU A 221 -8.18 -7.96 -7.71
N ALA A 222 -6.98 -8.47 -7.91
CA ALA A 222 -6.38 -9.53 -7.11
C ALA A 222 -5.91 -8.96 -5.75
N ARG A 223 -6.87 -8.67 -4.86
CA ARG A 223 -6.65 -7.91 -3.61
C ARG A 223 -6.04 -8.73 -2.48
N GLY A 224 -6.03 -10.07 -2.61
CA GLY A 224 -5.50 -11.00 -1.60
C GLY A 224 -4.52 -11.99 -2.20
N THR A 225 -3.87 -12.76 -1.33
CA THR A 225 -2.94 -13.82 -1.70
C THR A 225 -3.29 -15.15 -1.01
N PRO A 226 -3.03 -16.30 -1.65
CA PRO A 226 -2.60 -16.43 -3.03
C PRO A 226 -3.71 -16.12 -4.04
N HIS A 227 -3.33 -15.67 -5.25
CA HIS A 227 -4.27 -15.41 -6.34
C HIS A 227 -3.67 -15.94 -7.65
N PHE A 228 -4.45 -16.64 -8.43
CA PHE A 228 -3.98 -17.34 -9.63
C PHE A 228 -4.73 -16.94 -10.88
N PHE A 229 -4.03 -17.04 -12.02
CA PHE A 229 -4.63 -17.07 -13.34
C PHE A 229 -4.06 -18.27 -14.11
N ILE A 230 -4.91 -19.21 -14.43
CA ILE A 230 -4.55 -20.42 -15.17
C ILE A 230 -4.94 -20.18 -16.64
N ASN A 231 -3.96 -19.98 -17.52
CA ASN A 231 -4.17 -19.51 -18.88
C ASN A 231 -5.13 -18.30 -18.96
N GLY A 232 -5.01 -17.36 -18.03
CA GLY A 232 -5.83 -16.17 -17.97
C GLY A 232 -7.16 -16.33 -17.21
N VAL A 233 -7.54 -17.53 -16.81
CA VAL A 233 -8.77 -17.77 -16.02
C VAL A 233 -8.47 -17.68 -14.54
N ARG A 234 -9.20 -16.83 -13.84
CA ARG A 234 -9.02 -16.52 -12.42
C ARG A 234 -9.31 -17.71 -11.51
N LEU A 235 -8.46 -17.86 -10.49
CA LEU A 235 -8.68 -18.74 -9.35
C LEU A 235 -8.19 -18.04 -8.08
N SER A 236 -9.05 -17.79 -7.11
CA SER A 236 -8.74 -17.03 -5.89
C SER A 236 -8.50 -17.94 -4.71
N GLY A 237 -7.53 -17.59 -3.87
CA GLY A 237 -7.27 -18.26 -2.60
C GLY A 237 -6.54 -19.60 -2.71
N ALA A 238 -6.27 -20.20 -1.54
CA ALA A 238 -5.62 -21.50 -1.42
C ALA A 238 -6.64 -22.62 -1.66
N GLN A 239 -6.89 -22.94 -2.92
CA GLN A 239 -7.84 -23.98 -3.34
C GLN A 239 -7.23 -25.38 -3.23
N PRO A 240 -8.03 -26.44 -3.01
CA PRO A 240 -7.57 -27.82 -3.00
C PRO A 240 -7.19 -28.30 -4.41
N PHE A 241 -6.42 -29.38 -4.49
CA PHE A 241 -5.90 -29.97 -5.73
C PHE A 241 -6.99 -30.21 -6.79
N GLU A 242 -8.15 -30.70 -6.41
CA GLU A 242 -9.24 -31.01 -7.33
C GLU A 242 -9.76 -29.79 -8.09
N VAL A 243 -9.75 -28.60 -7.46
CA VAL A 243 -10.14 -27.36 -8.11
C VAL A 243 -9.08 -26.92 -9.16
N PHE A 244 -7.80 -27.01 -8.81
CA PHE A 244 -6.71 -26.80 -9.77
C PHE A 244 -6.79 -27.82 -10.91
N LYS A 245 -7.02 -29.09 -10.58
CA LYS A 245 -7.13 -30.16 -11.57
C LYS A 245 -8.23 -29.86 -12.59
N GLN A 246 -9.44 -29.56 -12.12
CA GLN A 246 -10.57 -29.24 -13.00
C GLN A 246 -10.23 -28.08 -13.95
N ARG A 247 -9.58 -27.04 -13.43
CA ARG A 247 -9.22 -25.86 -14.23
C ARG A 247 -8.10 -26.19 -15.23
N ILE A 248 -7.06 -26.90 -14.80
CA ILE A 248 -5.94 -27.29 -15.66
C ILE A 248 -6.41 -28.20 -16.78
N ASP A 249 -7.26 -29.21 -16.49
CA ASP A 249 -7.81 -30.13 -17.49
C ASP A 249 -8.59 -29.36 -18.56
N ALA A 250 -9.42 -28.39 -18.16
CA ALA A 250 -10.17 -27.54 -19.09
C ALA A 250 -9.23 -26.69 -19.99
N GLU A 251 -8.13 -26.19 -19.43
CA GLU A 251 -7.15 -25.41 -20.21
C GLU A 251 -6.29 -26.29 -21.12
N LEU A 252 -6.01 -27.54 -20.73
CA LEU A 252 -5.35 -28.51 -21.58
C LEU A 252 -6.20 -28.88 -22.81
N GLU A 253 -7.52 -28.98 -22.67
CA GLU A 253 -8.40 -29.21 -23.84
C GLU A 253 -8.35 -28.03 -24.83
N LYS A 254 -8.35 -26.78 -24.31
CA LYS A 254 -8.17 -25.60 -25.16
C LYS A 254 -6.81 -25.60 -25.86
N ALA A 255 -5.74 -25.96 -25.15
CA ALA A 255 -4.40 -26.06 -25.71
C ALA A 255 -4.32 -27.13 -26.82
N ARG A 256 -4.96 -28.29 -26.62
CA ARG A 256 -5.06 -29.33 -27.66
C ARG A 256 -5.80 -28.85 -28.91
N ALA A 257 -6.89 -28.10 -28.72
CA ALA A 257 -7.64 -27.52 -29.85
C ALA A 257 -6.79 -26.48 -30.61
N LEU A 258 -5.95 -25.69 -29.93
CA LEU A 258 -5.00 -24.78 -30.58
C LEU A 258 -3.91 -25.55 -31.35
N SER A 259 -3.35 -26.59 -30.74
CA SER A 259 -2.34 -27.45 -31.37
C SER A 259 -2.88 -28.12 -32.64
N ALA A 260 -4.14 -28.59 -32.62
CA ALA A 260 -4.81 -29.14 -33.82
C ALA A 260 -4.97 -28.10 -34.93
N ARG A 261 -4.91 -26.81 -34.63
CA ARG A 261 -4.93 -25.69 -35.57
C ARG A 261 -3.53 -25.24 -36.00
N GLY A 262 -2.47 -25.95 -35.55
CA GLY A 262 -1.08 -25.68 -35.90
C GLY A 262 -0.35 -24.71 -34.96
N VAL A 263 -0.91 -24.38 -33.80
CA VAL A 263 -0.21 -23.58 -32.80
C VAL A 263 0.76 -24.46 -32.02
N ASP A 264 2.03 -24.08 -31.99
CA ASP A 264 3.06 -24.76 -31.18
C ASP A 264 2.74 -24.64 -29.70
N ALA A 265 2.99 -25.73 -28.94
CA ALA A 265 2.75 -25.77 -27.50
C ALA A 265 3.47 -24.61 -26.75
N ALA A 266 4.68 -24.27 -27.17
CA ALA A 266 5.45 -23.14 -26.58
C ALA A 266 4.77 -21.79 -26.76
N HIS A 267 3.91 -21.63 -27.76
CA HIS A 267 3.20 -20.37 -28.06
C HIS A 267 1.72 -20.39 -27.63
N THR A 268 1.27 -21.49 -27.01
CA THR A 268 -0.14 -21.61 -26.56
C THR A 268 -0.57 -20.45 -25.66
N TYR A 269 0.23 -20.10 -24.68
CA TYR A 269 -0.09 -19.00 -23.78
C TYR A 269 -0.18 -17.64 -24.50
N GLU A 270 0.78 -17.36 -25.36
CA GLU A 270 0.81 -16.12 -26.13
C GLU A 270 -0.42 -16.02 -27.06
N GLU A 271 -0.80 -17.13 -27.69
CA GLU A 271 -1.97 -17.18 -28.56
C GLU A 271 -3.28 -16.92 -27.80
N LEU A 272 -3.43 -17.53 -26.62
CA LEU A 272 -4.57 -17.28 -25.74
C LEU A 272 -4.63 -15.82 -25.30
N MET A 273 -3.49 -15.19 -25.01
CA MET A 273 -3.42 -13.80 -24.57
C MET A 273 -3.77 -12.77 -25.66
N LYS A 274 -3.72 -13.14 -26.96
CA LYS A 274 -4.11 -12.24 -28.06
C LYS A 274 -5.59 -11.85 -28.03
N THR A 275 -6.45 -12.77 -27.58
CA THR A 275 -7.90 -12.59 -27.53
C THR A 275 -8.43 -12.38 -26.11
N ALA A 276 -7.55 -12.44 -25.12
CA ALA A 276 -7.89 -12.28 -23.72
C ALA A 276 -8.26 -10.81 -23.39
N THR A 277 -9.12 -10.65 -22.40
CA THR A 277 -9.58 -9.33 -21.92
C THR A 277 -8.46 -8.60 -21.21
N PRO A 278 -8.05 -7.40 -21.65
CA PRO A 278 -7.06 -6.61 -20.93
C PRO A 278 -7.59 -6.17 -19.57
N ALA A 279 -6.66 -5.90 -18.63
CA ALA A 279 -7.04 -5.30 -17.37
C ALA A 279 -7.76 -3.97 -17.60
N PRO A 280 -8.81 -3.65 -16.83
CA PRO A 280 -9.50 -2.38 -16.94
C PRO A 280 -8.50 -1.23 -16.72
N PRO A 281 -8.66 -0.11 -17.45
CA PRO A 281 -7.82 1.05 -17.24
C PRO A 281 -8.04 1.60 -15.82
N PRO A 282 -7.03 2.23 -15.20
CA PRO A 282 -7.21 2.88 -13.91
C PRO A 282 -8.34 3.91 -13.97
N GLU A 283 -9.11 4.00 -12.88
CA GLU A 283 -10.15 5.01 -12.76
C GLU A 283 -9.55 6.41 -12.89
N THR A 284 -10.18 7.26 -13.68
CA THR A 284 -9.80 8.67 -13.84
C THR A 284 -10.94 9.59 -13.45
N LYS A 285 -10.59 10.75 -12.89
CA LYS A 285 -11.54 11.82 -12.54
C LYS A 285 -10.99 13.16 -12.97
N GLN A 286 -11.84 13.98 -13.58
CA GLN A 286 -11.47 15.33 -13.97
C GLN A 286 -11.74 16.28 -12.81
N VAL A 287 -10.68 16.92 -12.33
CA VAL A 287 -10.77 17.99 -11.33
C VAL A 287 -9.98 19.20 -11.82
N PRO A 288 -10.49 20.43 -11.62
CA PRO A 288 -9.77 21.62 -12.03
C PRO A 288 -8.44 21.75 -11.26
N PRO A 289 -7.42 22.37 -11.85
CA PRO A 289 -6.20 22.71 -11.13
C PRO A 289 -6.53 23.51 -9.86
N ALA A 290 -5.71 23.28 -8.83
CA ALA A 290 -5.83 24.02 -7.58
C ALA A 290 -5.45 25.49 -7.82
N ASP A 291 -6.26 26.39 -7.30
CA ASP A 291 -6.02 27.83 -7.31
C ASP A 291 -5.12 28.29 -6.12
N ALA A 292 -4.86 29.58 -6.05
CA ALA A 292 -4.05 30.18 -4.98
C ALA A 292 -4.71 30.10 -3.59
N SER A 293 -6.01 29.83 -3.51
CA SER A 293 -6.74 29.68 -2.25
C SER A 293 -6.66 28.26 -1.68
N SER A 294 -6.11 27.32 -2.44
CA SER A 294 -5.99 25.92 -2.04
C SER A 294 -4.68 25.65 -1.32
N PRO A 295 -4.70 25.22 -0.06
CA PRO A 295 -3.49 24.88 0.68
C PRO A 295 -2.68 23.79 -0.01
N SER A 296 -1.36 23.96 -0.06
CA SER A 296 -0.50 22.97 -0.71
C SER A 296 0.86 22.84 -0.01
N ARG A 297 1.50 21.69 -0.18
CA ARG A 297 2.87 21.43 0.23
C ARG A 297 3.64 20.69 -0.85
N GLY A 298 4.95 20.66 -0.74
CA GLY A 298 5.83 20.17 -1.80
C GLY A 298 6.21 21.23 -2.82
N ASN A 299 6.80 20.81 -3.93
CA ASN A 299 7.30 21.70 -4.96
C ASN A 299 6.17 22.24 -5.83
N ALA A 300 6.04 23.57 -5.94
CA ALA A 300 5.02 24.19 -6.80
C ALA A 300 5.18 23.84 -8.30
N ARG A 301 6.40 23.42 -8.72
CA ARG A 301 6.72 22.99 -10.09
C ARG A 301 6.81 21.46 -10.21
N ALA A 302 6.28 20.72 -9.26
CA ALA A 302 6.27 19.25 -9.30
C ALA A 302 5.54 18.76 -10.56
N ARG A 303 6.06 17.69 -11.15
CA ARG A 303 5.43 17.04 -12.31
C ARG A 303 4.16 16.28 -11.94
N VAL A 304 4.04 15.88 -10.69
CA VAL A 304 2.86 15.18 -10.17
C VAL A 304 2.23 15.98 -9.05
N THR A 305 0.92 16.20 -9.18
CA THR A 305 0.10 16.82 -8.15
C THR A 305 -0.94 15.83 -7.65
N ILE A 306 -0.98 15.63 -6.34
CA ILE A 306 -2.07 14.93 -5.65
C ILE A 306 -3.03 16.00 -5.15
N GLN A 307 -4.28 16.01 -5.62
CA GLN A 307 -5.36 16.77 -5.00
C GLN A 307 -6.07 15.82 -4.02
N THR A 308 -5.99 16.09 -2.71
CA THR A 308 -6.59 15.27 -1.67
C THR A 308 -7.90 15.90 -1.20
N PHE A 309 -9.01 15.19 -1.36
CA PHE A 309 -10.32 15.54 -0.83
C PHE A 309 -10.45 14.93 0.57
N SER A 310 -10.47 15.78 1.58
CA SER A 310 -10.30 15.34 2.96
C SER A 310 -11.27 16.02 3.93
N ASP A 311 -11.54 15.31 5.02
CA ASP A 311 -12.45 15.70 6.10
C ASP A 311 -11.74 15.52 7.44
N PHE A 312 -11.68 16.57 8.26
CA PHE A 312 -10.98 16.54 9.55
C PHE A 312 -11.65 15.65 10.60
N GLN A 313 -12.91 15.26 10.42
CA GLN A 313 -13.60 14.34 11.32
C GLN A 313 -13.52 12.88 10.82
N CYS A 314 -13.08 12.64 9.59
CA CYS A 314 -12.98 11.30 9.02
C CYS A 314 -11.75 10.54 9.55
N PRO A 315 -11.90 9.37 10.21
CA PRO A 315 -10.77 8.61 10.76
C PRO A 315 -9.85 8.04 9.68
N PHE A 316 -10.38 7.79 8.48
CA PHE A 316 -9.57 7.35 7.35
C PHE A 316 -8.68 8.46 6.79
N CYS A 317 -9.13 9.73 6.89
CA CYS A 317 -8.31 10.89 6.52
C CYS A 317 -7.12 11.06 7.48
N GLN A 318 -7.30 10.82 8.78
CA GLN A 318 -6.20 10.77 9.72
C GLN A 318 -5.22 9.64 9.40
N ARG A 319 -5.75 8.43 9.16
CA ARG A 319 -4.95 7.22 8.91
C ARG A 319 -4.03 7.33 7.71
N VAL A 320 -4.40 8.07 6.67
CA VAL A 320 -3.61 8.19 5.45
C VAL A 320 -2.44 9.19 5.55
N ASN A 321 -2.43 10.06 6.55
CA ASN A 321 -1.39 11.11 6.68
C ASN A 321 0.05 10.56 6.71
N PRO A 322 0.38 9.48 7.47
CA PRO A 322 1.71 8.89 7.41
C PRO A 322 2.08 8.38 5.99
N THR A 323 1.11 7.86 5.25
CA THR A 323 1.30 7.46 3.84
C THR A 323 1.68 8.65 2.97
N LEU A 324 0.97 9.77 3.08
CA LEU A 324 1.28 10.99 2.33
C LEU A 324 2.67 11.55 2.68
N GLN A 325 3.04 11.54 3.96
CA GLN A 325 4.37 11.95 4.42
C GLN A 325 5.49 11.05 3.87
N ALA A 326 5.27 9.73 3.82
CA ALA A 326 6.21 8.80 3.22
C ALA A 326 6.40 9.05 1.72
N LEU A 327 5.32 9.34 1.00
CA LEU A 327 5.36 9.69 -0.42
C LEU A 327 6.08 11.02 -0.68
N GLU A 328 5.85 12.03 0.14
CA GLU A 328 6.60 13.29 0.04
C GLU A 328 8.11 13.08 0.23
N LYS A 329 8.48 12.26 1.20
CA LYS A 329 9.90 11.91 1.44
C LYS A 329 10.49 11.10 0.26
N GLU A 330 9.71 10.19 -0.33
CA GLU A 330 10.17 9.33 -1.44
C GLU A 330 10.33 10.11 -2.75
N PHE A 331 9.34 10.94 -3.11
CA PHE A 331 9.28 11.63 -4.41
C PHE A 331 9.84 13.05 -4.38
N GLY A 332 9.97 13.66 -3.21
CA GLY A 332 10.62 14.96 -3.00
C GLY A 332 10.10 16.05 -3.96
N ALA A 333 11.02 16.61 -4.76
CA ALA A 333 10.70 17.72 -5.67
C ALA A 333 9.75 17.36 -6.82
N GLU A 334 9.50 16.07 -7.07
CA GLU A 334 8.61 15.60 -8.13
C GLU A 334 7.13 15.61 -7.71
N LEU A 335 6.85 15.79 -6.39
CA LEU A 335 5.50 15.69 -5.83
C LEU A 335 5.03 17.00 -5.20
N ARG A 336 3.77 17.35 -5.48
CA ARG A 336 3.00 18.40 -4.80
C ARG A 336 1.72 17.79 -4.24
N ILE A 337 1.35 18.13 -3.00
CA ILE A 337 0.08 17.76 -2.40
C ILE A 337 -0.76 19.03 -2.21
N VAL A 338 -1.99 19.00 -2.70
CA VAL A 338 -2.98 20.06 -2.56
C VAL A 338 -4.14 19.57 -1.72
N PHE A 339 -4.57 20.35 -0.77
CA PHE A 339 -5.72 20.02 0.07
C PHE A 339 -7.01 20.63 -0.51
N ARG A 340 -8.04 19.81 -0.60
CA ARG A 340 -9.42 20.16 -0.92
C ARG A 340 -10.32 19.79 0.24
N HIS A 341 -11.10 20.73 0.72
CA HIS A 341 -12.06 20.49 1.79
C HIS A 341 -13.23 19.64 1.29
N SER A 342 -13.52 18.57 2.01
CA SER A 342 -14.68 17.71 1.68
C SER A 342 -15.36 17.19 2.94
N PRO A 343 -15.89 18.09 3.81
CA PRO A 343 -16.61 17.68 5.00
C PRO A 343 -17.85 16.86 4.63
N LEU A 344 -17.94 15.65 5.18
CA LEU A 344 -19.08 14.75 4.91
C LEU A 344 -20.33 15.21 5.69
N PRO A 345 -21.53 15.09 5.14
CA PRO A 345 -22.76 15.67 5.72
C PRO A 345 -23.13 15.09 7.09
N PHE A 346 -22.66 13.89 7.42
CA PHE A 346 -22.88 13.26 8.73
C PHE A 346 -21.78 13.56 9.76
N HIS A 347 -20.72 14.28 9.38
CA HIS A 347 -19.65 14.73 10.26
C HIS A 347 -19.90 16.15 10.75
N ARG A 348 -20.60 16.27 11.88
CA ARG A 348 -21.16 17.53 12.39
C ARG A 348 -20.12 18.62 12.70
N LEU A 349 -18.90 18.23 13.10
CA LEU A 349 -17.83 19.15 13.46
C LEU A 349 -16.89 19.47 12.27
N ALA A 350 -16.97 18.69 11.20
CA ALA A 350 -16.06 18.83 10.06
C ALA A 350 -16.21 20.16 9.29
N PRO A 351 -17.41 20.74 9.06
CA PRO A 351 -17.52 22.02 8.37
C PRO A 351 -16.79 23.15 9.08
N LEU A 352 -16.98 23.27 10.42
CA LEU A 352 -16.33 24.32 11.18
C LEU A 352 -14.82 24.12 11.28
N ALA A 353 -14.34 22.87 11.40
CA ALA A 353 -12.90 22.54 11.36
C ALA A 353 -12.27 22.88 10.00
N ALA A 354 -13.01 22.68 8.89
CA ALA A 354 -12.58 23.08 7.55
C ALA A 354 -12.42 24.59 7.43
N GLU A 355 -13.41 25.37 7.88
CA GLU A 355 -13.32 26.85 7.90
C GLU A 355 -12.18 27.32 8.80
N ALA A 356 -11.99 26.71 9.95
CA ALA A 356 -10.89 27.02 10.87
C ALA A 356 -9.51 26.82 10.24
N SER A 357 -9.33 25.72 9.53
CA SER A 357 -8.08 25.43 8.83
C SER A 357 -7.85 26.40 7.65
N GLN A 358 -8.91 26.84 6.96
CA GLN A 358 -8.82 27.82 5.91
C GLN A 358 -8.49 29.22 6.47
N GLU A 359 -8.95 29.57 7.67
CA GLU A 359 -8.51 30.81 8.34
C GLU A 359 -7.03 30.74 8.74
N ALA A 360 -6.55 29.58 9.16
CA ALA A 360 -5.11 29.40 9.41
C ALA A 360 -4.29 29.61 8.13
N PHE A 361 -4.80 29.13 6.98
CA PHE A 361 -4.22 29.43 5.66
C PHE A 361 -4.26 30.92 5.35
N ALA A 362 -5.38 31.59 5.55
CA ALA A 362 -5.54 33.02 5.27
C ALA A 362 -4.65 33.91 6.12
N GLN A 363 -4.29 33.47 7.32
CA GLN A 363 -3.38 34.22 8.21
C GLN A 363 -1.90 33.96 7.93
N LYS A 364 -1.50 32.72 7.66
CA LYS A 364 -0.09 32.31 7.61
C LYS A 364 0.27 31.47 6.37
N GLY A 365 -0.60 31.42 5.37
CA GLY A 365 -0.38 30.64 4.15
C GLY A 365 -0.23 29.14 4.41
N ASN A 366 0.48 28.45 3.55
CA ASN A 366 0.68 27.01 3.64
C ASN A 366 1.26 26.56 4.99
N ALA A 367 2.22 27.28 5.54
CA ALA A 367 2.84 26.93 6.83
C ALA A 367 1.82 26.93 7.97
N GLY A 368 0.94 27.95 7.99
CA GLY A 368 -0.13 28.02 9.00
C GLY A 368 -1.17 26.92 8.82
N PHE A 369 -1.57 26.66 7.58
CA PHE A 369 -2.51 25.59 7.27
C PHE A 369 -2.01 24.23 7.75
N TRP A 370 -0.81 23.83 7.32
CA TRP A 370 -0.31 22.48 7.63
C TRP A 370 0.00 22.29 9.10
N ALA A 371 0.49 23.32 9.80
CA ALA A 371 0.66 23.27 11.26
C ALA A 371 -0.70 23.09 11.98
N TYR A 372 -1.75 23.77 11.51
CA TYR A 372 -3.09 23.65 12.04
C TYR A 372 -3.75 22.31 11.68
N HIS A 373 -3.60 21.87 10.43
CA HIS A 373 -4.06 20.58 9.91
C HIS A 373 -3.56 19.41 10.77
N ASP A 374 -2.26 19.36 11.07
CA ASP A 374 -1.69 18.26 11.84
C ASP A 374 -2.28 18.23 13.27
N LYS A 375 -2.48 19.41 13.88
CA LYS A 375 -3.10 19.54 15.20
C LYS A 375 -4.60 19.16 15.20
N LEU A 376 -5.34 19.45 14.12
CA LEU A 376 -6.73 19.00 13.98
C LEU A 376 -6.83 17.47 13.95
N PHE A 377 -5.96 16.80 13.20
CA PHE A 377 -5.96 15.33 13.17
C PHE A 377 -5.42 14.70 14.46
N GLU A 378 -4.53 15.36 15.21
CA GLU A 378 -4.17 14.93 16.57
C GLU A 378 -5.36 15.04 17.52
N ALA A 379 -6.12 16.13 17.44
CA ALA A 379 -7.28 16.38 18.30
C ALA A 379 -8.49 15.49 17.95
N GLN A 380 -8.64 15.08 16.69
CA GLN A 380 -9.75 14.24 16.20
C GLN A 380 -9.98 12.99 17.05
N ALA A 381 -8.92 12.38 17.59
CA ALA A 381 -8.99 11.17 18.40
C ALA A 381 -9.66 11.39 19.77
N GLN A 382 -9.85 12.64 20.20
CA GLN A 382 -10.45 12.97 21.49
C GLN A 382 -11.95 13.25 21.34
N PRO A 383 -12.77 12.91 22.33
CA PRO A 383 -14.15 13.36 22.37
C PRO A 383 -14.22 14.89 22.22
N ASP A 384 -15.09 15.38 21.34
CA ASP A 384 -15.23 16.81 21.03
C ASP A 384 -13.94 17.55 20.63
N GLY A 385 -12.89 16.79 20.21
CA GLY A 385 -11.59 17.35 19.84
C GLY A 385 -11.64 18.41 18.73
N LEU A 386 -12.69 18.43 17.93
CA LEU A 386 -12.96 19.43 16.90
C LEU A 386 -14.08 20.42 17.30
N ALA A 387 -14.48 20.46 18.57
CA ALA A 387 -15.41 21.48 19.05
C ALA A 387 -14.78 22.87 19.00
N ARG A 388 -15.61 23.92 18.98
CA ARG A 388 -15.19 25.30 18.80
C ARG A 388 -14.07 25.73 19.75
N GLU A 389 -14.17 25.38 21.03
CA GLU A 389 -13.20 25.74 22.05
C GLU A 389 -11.82 25.13 21.76
N ASN A 390 -11.80 23.89 21.28
CA ASN A 390 -10.57 23.19 20.89
C ASN A 390 -9.98 23.78 19.60
N LEU A 391 -10.81 24.16 18.62
CA LEU A 391 -10.34 24.87 17.42
C LEU A 391 -9.64 26.18 17.79
N GLU A 392 -10.17 26.93 18.75
CA GLU A 392 -9.55 28.18 19.26
C GLU A 392 -8.26 27.90 20.05
N ALA A 393 -8.22 26.84 20.85
CA ALA A 393 -7.02 26.44 21.59
C ALA A 393 -5.91 26.01 20.61
N ILE A 394 -6.24 25.24 19.55
CA ILE A 394 -5.29 24.89 18.49
C ILE A 394 -4.81 26.14 17.77
N ALA A 395 -5.70 27.09 17.41
CA ALA A 395 -5.33 28.36 16.78
C ALA A 395 -4.31 29.14 17.62
N ARG A 396 -4.51 29.20 18.93
CA ARG A 396 -3.55 29.81 19.86
C ARG A 396 -2.22 29.08 19.87
N SER A 397 -2.23 27.74 19.87
CA SER A 397 -1.01 26.93 19.94
C SER A 397 -0.11 27.08 18.70
N VAL A 398 -0.72 27.32 17.53
CA VAL A 398 0.02 27.57 16.26
C VAL A 398 0.25 29.08 16.01
N GLY A 399 -0.10 29.93 17.00
CA GLY A 399 0.19 31.37 17.01
C GLY A 399 -0.63 32.17 16.02
N LEU A 400 -1.91 31.81 15.78
CA LEU A 400 -2.83 32.63 14.98
C LEU A 400 -3.35 33.83 15.80
N ASP A 401 -3.75 34.89 15.11
CA ASP A 401 -4.52 35.98 15.68
C ASP A 401 -5.91 35.46 16.07
N LEU A 402 -6.18 35.32 17.35
CA LEU A 402 -7.42 34.77 17.87
C LEU A 402 -8.64 35.66 17.64
N ALA A 403 -8.47 36.99 17.67
CA ALA A 403 -9.60 37.89 17.43
C ALA A 403 -10.08 37.77 15.99
N ARG A 404 -9.14 37.78 15.05
CA ARG A 404 -9.39 37.56 13.64
C ARG A 404 -9.95 36.14 13.36
N PHE A 405 -9.40 35.13 14.03
CA PHE A 405 -9.83 33.74 13.92
C PHE A 405 -11.28 33.58 14.36
N LYS A 406 -11.64 34.08 15.54
CA LYS A 406 -13.02 34.02 16.05
C LYS A 406 -14.00 34.73 15.11
N ALA A 407 -13.68 35.95 14.71
CA ALA A 407 -14.51 36.74 13.78
C ALA A 407 -14.71 36.01 12.44
N ALA A 408 -13.69 35.31 11.94
CA ALA A 408 -13.80 34.54 10.71
C ALA A 408 -14.79 33.36 10.84
N LEU A 409 -14.72 32.62 11.95
CA LEU A 409 -15.64 31.52 12.21
C LEU A 409 -17.07 31.99 12.51
N ASP A 410 -17.23 33.10 13.27
CA ASP A 410 -18.54 33.66 13.58
C ASP A 410 -19.29 34.17 12.33
N SER A 411 -18.55 34.66 11.36
CA SER A 411 -19.07 35.15 10.08
C SER A 411 -19.11 34.11 8.96
N HIS A 412 -18.69 32.89 9.22
CA HIS A 412 -18.53 31.83 8.21
C HIS A 412 -17.73 32.32 6.97
N ARG A 413 -16.69 33.10 7.18
CA ARG A 413 -15.90 33.76 6.12
C ARG A 413 -15.42 32.81 5.02
N HIS A 414 -15.15 31.57 5.37
CA HIS A 414 -14.55 30.59 4.47
C HIS A 414 -15.57 29.57 3.92
N ALA A 415 -16.85 29.69 4.27
CA ALA A 415 -17.90 28.76 3.82
C ALA A 415 -17.97 28.62 2.29
N ALA A 416 -17.83 29.76 1.57
CA ALA A 416 -17.81 29.74 0.10
C ALA A 416 -16.66 28.95 -0.50
N LYS A 417 -15.45 28.99 0.12
CA LYS A 417 -14.31 28.16 -0.30
C LYS A 417 -14.55 26.68 -0.04
N ILE A 418 -15.10 26.35 1.13
CA ILE A 418 -15.42 24.96 1.47
C ILE A 418 -16.47 24.43 0.48
N GLN A 419 -17.52 25.23 0.18
CA GLN A 419 -18.53 24.84 -0.79
C GLN A 419 -17.96 24.65 -2.19
N ALA A 420 -17.08 25.53 -2.65
CA ALA A 420 -16.41 25.38 -3.95
C ALA A 420 -15.62 24.06 -4.07
N ASP A 421 -14.94 23.64 -3.00
CA ASP A 421 -14.24 22.35 -3.00
C ASP A 421 -15.22 21.15 -2.98
N LEU A 422 -16.35 21.27 -2.28
CA LEU A 422 -17.44 20.27 -2.33
C LEU A 422 -18.05 20.16 -3.73
N ASP A 423 -18.26 21.29 -4.41
CA ASP A 423 -18.78 21.32 -5.79
C ASP A 423 -17.81 20.63 -6.76
N VAL A 424 -16.50 20.85 -6.60
CA VAL A 424 -15.47 20.13 -7.37
C VAL A 424 -15.52 18.63 -7.10
N ALA A 425 -15.65 18.22 -5.83
CA ALA A 425 -15.75 16.80 -5.46
C ALA A 425 -17.02 16.17 -6.09
N ALA A 426 -18.17 16.84 -5.98
CA ALA A 426 -19.43 16.38 -6.53
C ALA A 426 -19.39 16.26 -8.06
N ALA A 427 -18.86 17.28 -8.76
CA ALA A 427 -18.72 17.27 -10.21
C ALA A 427 -17.79 16.13 -10.70
N ALA A 428 -16.77 15.78 -9.92
CA ALA A 428 -15.87 14.66 -10.19
C ALA A 428 -16.41 13.30 -9.72
N GLY A 429 -17.61 13.25 -9.11
CA GLY A 429 -18.17 12.01 -8.55
C GLY A 429 -17.34 11.44 -7.39
N ILE A 430 -16.73 12.30 -6.57
CA ILE A 430 -16.00 11.93 -5.36
C ILE A 430 -16.96 12.07 -4.18
N SER A 431 -17.50 10.95 -3.72
CA SER A 431 -18.56 10.92 -2.69
C SER A 431 -18.07 10.53 -1.29
N GLY A 432 -16.78 10.18 -1.14
CA GLY A 432 -16.20 9.73 0.12
C GLY A 432 -14.83 10.31 0.39
N THR A 433 -14.41 10.26 1.66
CA THR A 433 -13.09 10.74 2.09
C THR A 433 -12.29 9.66 2.80
N PRO A 434 -10.94 9.68 2.64
CA PRO A 434 -10.21 10.53 1.72
C PRO A 434 -10.38 10.08 0.26
N GLY A 435 -10.40 11.04 -0.67
CA GLY A 435 -10.32 10.82 -2.11
C GLY A 435 -9.10 11.54 -2.68
N PHE A 436 -8.43 10.94 -3.66
CA PHE A 436 -7.21 11.51 -4.24
C PHE A 436 -7.29 11.51 -5.76
N VAL A 437 -6.93 12.64 -6.37
CA VAL A 437 -6.75 12.73 -7.81
C VAL A 437 -5.30 13.07 -8.10
N ILE A 438 -4.59 12.17 -8.77
CA ILE A 438 -3.16 12.22 -9.03
C ILE A 438 -2.96 12.40 -10.53
N ASN A 439 -2.76 13.63 -10.99
CA ASN A 439 -2.71 13.98 -12.42
C ASN A 439 -3.87 13.35 -13.23
N GLY A 440 -5.08 13.33 -12.66
CA GLY A 440 -6.27 12.75 -13.29
C GLY A 440 -6.59 11.31 -12.87
N TYR A 441 -5.64 10.54 -12.33
CA TYR A 441 -5.90 9.20 -11.80
C TYR A 441 -6.55 9.27 -10.43
N PHE A 442 -7.62 8.49 -10.21
CA PHE A 442 -8.33 8.47 -8.94
C PHE A 442 -7.85 7.33 -8.03
N VAL A 443 -7.68 7.66 -6.75
CA VAL A 443 -7.44 6.69 -5.68
C VAL A 443 -8.43 6.98 -4.56
N GLY A 444 -9.33 6.04 -4.28
CA GLY A 444 -10.33 6.17 -3.22
C GLY A 444 -9.88 5.53 -1.91
N GLY A 445 -10.18 6.22 -0.79
CA GLY A 445 -9.93 5.70 0.56
C GLY A 445 -8.47 5.77 1.02
N ALA A 446 -8.25 5.37 2.28
CA ALA A 446 -6.92 5.35 2.90
C ALA A 446 -6.12 4.12 2.42
N GLN A 447 -5.59 4.21 1.22
CA GLN A 447 -4.78 3.17 0.61
C GLN A 447 -3.33 3.19 1.16
N PRO A 448 -2.62 2.04 1.13
CA PRO A 448 -1.21 1.98 1.54
C PRO A 448 -0.27 2.61 0.49
N VAL A 449 0.97 2.94 0.93
CA VAL A 449 2.01 3.58 0.09
C VAL A 449 2.18 2.93 -1.30
N PRO A 450 2.22 1.60 -1.47
CA PRO A 450 2.42 1.00 -2.79
C PRO A 450 1.36 1.41 -3.82
N VAL A 451 0.09 1.54 -3.42
CA VAL A 451 -0.99 1.95 -4.31
C VAL A 451 -0.77 3.37 -4.86
N PHE A 452 -0.42 4.31 -3.98
CA PHE A 452 -0.11 5.69 -4.38
C PHE A 452 1.16 5.75 -5.21
N ARG A 453 2.21 5.05 -4.79
CA ARG A 453 3.52 5.01 -5.47
C ARG A 453 3.36 4.63 -6.94
N ARG A 454 2.57 3.61 -7.21
CA ARG A 454 2.21 3.15 -8.55
C ARG A 454 1.64 4.27 -9.41
N VAL A 455 0.57 4.90 -8.91
CA VAL A 455 -0.15 5.94 -9.66
C VAL A 455 0.77 7.15 -9.90
N ILE A 456 1.57 7.52 -8.89
CA ILE A 456 2.56 8.59 -9.01
C ILE A 456 3.62 8.24 -10.08
N ARG A 457 4.15 7.01 -10.09
CA ARG A 457 5.13 6.57 -11.10
C ARG A 457 4.56 6.60 -12.51
N ARG A 458 3.31 6.14 -12.68
CA ARG A 458 2.61 6.23 -13.96
C ARG A 458 2.48 7.69 -14.41
N ALA A 459 1.98 8.56 -13.56
CA ALA A 459 1.83 9.98 -13.83
C ALA A 459 3.17 10.66 -14.17
N LEU A 460 4.26 10.26 -13.49
CA LEU A 460 5.62 10.73 -13.79
C LEU A 460 6.12 10.27 -15.17
N ALA A 461 5.88 9.00 -15.52
CA ALA A 461 6.28 8.46 -16.81
C ALA A 461 5.56 9.18 -17.96
N GLU A 462 4.27 9.43 -17.83
CA GLU A 462 3.48 10.17 -18.81
C GLU A 462 3.92 11.65 -18.92
N ALA A 463 4.17 12.30 -17.77
CA ALA A 463 4.66 13.68 -17.74
C ALA A 463 6.06 13.83 -18.35
N ARG A 464 6.89 12.78 -18.34
CA ARG A 464 8.20 12.78 -19.02
C ARG A 464 8.08 12.58 -20.53
N ASN A 465 7.08 11.81 -20.95
CA ASN A 465 6.85 11.46 -22.37
C ASN A 465 5.95 12.48 -23.08
N ALA A 466 5.32 13.39 -22.34
CA ALA A 466 4.52 14.47 -22.93
C ALA A 466 5.42 15.40 -23.75
N PRO A 467 5.06 15.73 -25.01
CA PRO A 467 5.85 16.66 -25.82
C PRO A 467 6.02 17.99 -25.10
N ALA A 468 7.24 18.56 -25.16
CA ALA A 468 7.57 19.85 -24.58
C ALA A 468 6.65 20.94 -25.19
N GLY A 469 5.56 21.25 -24.51
CA GLY A 469 4.49 22.15 -24.99
C GLY A 469 3.09 21.74 -24.55
N ALA A 470 2.85 20.50 -24.16
CA ALA A 470 1.55 20.00 -23.68
C ALA A 470 1.29 20.32 -22.18
N SER A 471 2.21 21.00 -21.51
CA SER A 471 2.07 21.45 -20.10
C SER A 471 1.20 22.71 -19.97
N LYS A 472 0.12 22.79 -20.74
CA LYS A 472 -1.00 23.70 -20.52
C LYS A 472 -2.28 22.89 -20.58
N ALA A 473 -2.52 22.09 -19.58
CA ALA A 473 -3.89 21.80 -19.21
C ALA A 473 -4.43 23.01 -18.43
N PRO A 474 -5.61 23.48 -18.76
CA PRO A 474 -6.20 24.68 -18.23
C PRO A 474 -6.43 24.66 -16.71
#